data_48d6172a502600c702d923aa0a8446ff
#
_entry.id   48d6172a502600c702d923aa0a8446ff
#
_cell.length_a   1.000
_cell.length_b   1.000
_cell.length_c   1.000
_cell.angle_alpha   90.00
_cell.angle_beta   90.00
_cell.angle_gamma   90.00
#
_symmetry.space_group_name_H-M   'P 1'
#
loop_
_entity.id
_entity.type
_entity.pdbx_description
1 polymer ?
#
loop_
_entity_poly.entity_id
_entity_poly.type
_entity_poly.pdbx_seq_one_letter_code
_entity_poly.pdbx_strand_id
1 'polypeptide(L)'
;MPIYDINNNPINHGDVENRLVWYIHGERKEESFVRIFQNQLNVIINPEKEYNRMAIDLINPTTNLLIDLKTANTPFFTAERNYGISPQFAVTLNEIDVRRYQEYYPGMTIYFWVDWIAVKYVSPNQRYTSNSIEVEPMQGVWSISLQQVVTMIQNEEVPLHGYINRQNDQRGNAQESYVLDLRHPSFQRLV
;
A
#
# COMPACT_ATOMS: atom_id res chain seq x y z
N MET A 1 -4.86 15.91 -9.97
CA MET A 1 -3.93 15.42 -11.01
C MET A 1 -4.68 14.38 -11.84
N PRO A 2 -4.74 14.47 -13.18
CA PRO A 2 -5.52 13.51 -13.97
C PRO A 2 -4.81 12.14 -14.00
N ILE A 3 -5.52 11.14 -13.51
CA ILE A 3 -5.17 9.72 -13.59
C ILE A 3 -6.28 8.98 -14.36
N TYR A 4 -5.92 7.91 -15.03
CA TYR A 4 -6.82 7.20 -15.93
C TYR A 4 -6.75 5.69 -15.71
N ASP A 5 -7.87 5.01 -15.96
CA ASP A 5 -7.97 3.55 -15.98
C ASP A 5 -7.42 2.97 -17.30
N ILE A 6 -7.46 1.63 -17.44
CA ILE A 6 -7.00 0.91 -18.63
C ILE A 6 -7.80 1.27 -19.89
N ASN A 7 -9.04 1.76 -19.75
CA ASN A 7 -9.89 2.19 -20.85
C ASN A 7 -9.71 3.68 -21.17
N ASN A 8 -8.73 4.33 -20.54
CA ASN A 8 -8.46 5.76 -20.64
C ASN A 8 -9.59 6.65 -20.10
N ASN A 9 -10.43 6.14 -19.19
CA ASN A 9 -11.40 6.94 -18.46
C ASN A 9 -10.72 7.67 -17.30
N PRO A 10 -11.03 8.95 -17.07
CA PRO A 10 -10.47 9.68 -15.95
C PRO A 10 -10.99 9.13 -14.61
N ILE A 11 -10.08 8.91 -13.67
CA ILE A 11 -10.40 8.52 -12.29
C ILE A 11 -10.32 9.77 -11.42
N ASN A 12 -11.36 10.07 -10.67
CA ASN A 12 -11.35 11.20 -9.74
C ASN A 12 -10.43 10.93 -8.55
N HIS A 13 -9.54 11.84 -8.24
CA HIS A 13 -8.67 11.76 -7.06
C HIS A 13 -9.44 11.61 -5.75
N GLY A 14 -10.63 12.18 -5.67
CA GLY A 14 -11.53 12.01 -4.53
C GLY A 14 -11.90 10.55 -4.27
N ASP A 15 -12.02 9.76 -5.32
CA ASP A 15 -12.41 8.35 -5.23
C ASP A 15 -11.23 7.47 -4.77
N VAL A 16 -9.99 7.88 -5.02
CA VAL A 16 -8.79 7.11 -4.69
C VAL A 16 -8.27 7.43 -3.29
N GLU A 17 -8.43 8.67 -2.82
CA GLU A 17 -7.94 9.14 -1.51
C GLU A 17 -9.03 9.27 -0.45
N ASN A 18 -10.31 9.20 -0.83
CA ASN A 18 -11.40 9.45 0.10
C ASN A 18 -11.77 8.19 0.88
N ARG A 19 -11.22 8.05 2.09
CA ARG A 19 -11.60 7.00 3.04
C ARG A 19 -13.11 6.90 3.27
N LEU A 20 -13.86 8.01 3.17
CA LEU A 20 -15.31 8.03 3.35
C LEU A 20 -16.05 7.30 2.23
N VAL A 21 -15.57 7.33 0.98
CA VAL A 21 -16.20 6.62 -0.15
C VAL A 21 -16.11 5.12 0.05
N TRP A 22 -15.00 4.63 0.60
CA TRP A 22 -14.81 3.20 0.93
C TRP A 22 -15.74 2.75 2.08
N TYR A 23 -16.01 3.62 3.06
CA TYR A 23 -16.98 3.36 4.13
C TYR A 23 -18.44 3.32 3.63
N ILE A 24 -18.78 4.10 2.60
CA ILE A 24 -20.14 4.19 2.05
C ILE A 24 -20.50 2.93 1.24
N HIS A 25 -19.54 2.23 0.64
CA HIS A 25 -19.76 0.98 -0.09
C HIS A 25 -19.82 -0.26 0.83
N GLY A 26 -19.71 -0.09 2.16
CA GLY A 26 -20.10 -1.08 3.19
C GLY A 26 -19.24 -2.31 3.30
N GLU A 27 -18.29 -2.54 2.42
CA GLU A 27 -17.37 -3.66 2.49
C GLU A 27 -15.99 -3.18 2.94
N ARG A 28 -15.54 -3.64 4.10
CA ARG A 28 -14.18 -3.41 4.54
C ARG A 28 -13.22 -4.12 3.59
N LYS A 29 -12.09 -3.52 3.27
CA LYS A 29 -11.10 -4.14 2.36
C LYS A 29 -10.58 -5.47 2.90
N GLU A 30 -10.51 -5.60 4.20
CA GLU A 30 -10.14 -6.85 4.87
C GLU A 30 -11.16 -7.97 4.62
N GLU A 31 -12.46 -7.65 4.62
CA GLU A 31 -13.54 -8.61 4.33
C GLU A 31 -13.45 -9.09 2.87
N SER A 32 -13.26 -8.17 1.93
CA SER A 32 -13.05 -8.50 0.52
C SER A 32 -11.80 -9.37 0.33
N PHE A 33 -10.69 -9.01 0.98
CA PHE A 33 -9.45 -9.77 0.91
C PHE A 33 -9.64 -11.20 1.43
N VAL A 34 -10.23 -11.36 2.61
CA VAL A 34 -10.49 -12.67 3.21
C VAL A 34 -11.42 -13.49 2.31
N ARG A 35 -12.52 -12.91 1.83
CA ARG A 35 -13.47 -13.60 0.92
C ARG A 35 -12.77 -14.17 -0.32
N ILE A 36 -11.78 -13.44 -0.88
CA ILE A 36 -11.09 -13.87 -2.10
C ILE A 36 -9.96 -14.87 -1.78
N PHE A 37 -9.18 -14.62 -0.72
CA PHE A 37 -7.89 -15.29 -0.52
C PHE A 37 -7.82 -16.21 0.70
N GLN A 38 -8.87 -16.33 1.53
CA GLN A 38 -8.83 -17.11 2.78
C GLN A 38 -8.37 -18.56 2.56
N ASN A 39 -8.84 -19.22 1.51
CA ASN A 39 -8.50 -20.63 1.24
C ASN A 39 -7.07 -20.80 0.73
N GLN A 40 -6.57 -19.83 -0.01
CA GLN A 40 -5.22 -19.87 -0.61
C GLN A 40 -4.14 -19.44 0.39
N LEU A 41 -4.42 -18.42 1.19
CA LEU A 41 -3.45 -17.82 2.11
C LEU A 41 -3.68 -18.21 3.57
N ASN A 42 -4.74 -18.97 3.86
CA ASN A 42 -5.13 -19.39 5.20
C ASN A 42 -5.19 -18.19 6.17
N VAL A 43 -6.01 -17.21 5.86
CA VAL A 43 -6.17 -15.99 6.64
C VAL A 43 -7.60 -15.72 7.00
N ILE A 44 -7.83 -15.16 8.18
CA ILE A 44 -9.10 -14.64 8.65
C ILE A 44 -8.92 -13.22 9.16
N ILE A 45 -10.01 -12.48 9.31
CA ILE A 45 -9.99 -11.21 10.03
C ILE A 45 -9.56 -11.47 11.47
N ASN A 46 -8.64 -10.67 12.00
CA ASN A 46 -8.22 -10.79 13.39
C ASN A 46 -9.43 -10.56 14.32
N PRO A 47 -9.84 -11.53 15.16
CA PRO A 47 -10.97 -11.38 16.07
C PRO A 47 -10.85 -10.18 17.03
N GLU A 48 -9.62 -9.77 17.35
CA GLU A 48 -9.37 -8.59 18.18
C GLU A 48 -9.97 -7.31 17.59
N LYS A 49 -10.14 -7.22 16.27
CA LYS A 49 -10.74 -6.04 15.60
C LYS A 49 -12.21 -5.79 15.98
N GLU A 50 -12.92 -6.77 16.51
CA GLU A 50 -14.29 -6.58 17.00
C GLU A 50 -14.39 -5.54 18.12
N TYR A 51 -13.36 -5.46 18.96
CA TYR A 51 -13.32 -4.56 20.13
C TYR A 51 -12.14 -3.58 20.11
N ASN A 52 -11.12 -3.80 19.29
CA ASN A 52 -9.95 -2.95 19.15
C ASN A 52 -9.72 -2.57 17.67
N ARG A 53 -10.16 -1.37 17.27
CA ARG A 53 -9.98 -0.89 15.88
C ARG A 53 -8.53 -0.69 15.46
N MET A 54 -7.61 -0.62 16.43
CA MET A 54 -6.17 -0.46 16.18
C MET A 54 -5.43 -1.80 16.09
N ALA A 55 -6.13 -2.92 16.31
CA ALA A 55 -5.57 -4.25 16.14
C ALA A 55 -5.13 -4.48 14.68
N ILE A 56 -4.15 -5.36 14.49
CA ILE A 56 -3.69 -5.83 13.18
C ILE A 56 -4.85 -6.48 12.43
N ASP A 57 -4.91 -6.29 11.12
CA ASP A 57 -6.07 -6.60 10.29
C ASP A 57 -6.43 -8.08 10.23
N LEU A 58 -5.43 -8.94 10.01
CA LEU A 58 -5.61 -10.35 9.71
C LEU A 58 -4.77 -11.22 10.64
N ILE A 59 -5.16 -12.49 10.75
CA ILE A 59 -4.38 -13.52 11.42
C ILE A 59 -4.41 -14.81 10.58
N ASN A 60 -3.29 -15.52 10.54
CA ASN A 60 -3.28 -16.90 10.09
C ASN A 60 -3.73 -17.81 11.26
N PRO A 61 -4.88 -18.48 11.18
CA PRO A 61 -5.45 -19.21 12.31
C PRO A 61 -4.66 -20.45 12.72
N THR A 62 -3.77 -20.96 11.86
CA THR A 62 -2.93 -22.14 12.15
C THR A 62 -1.65 -21.75 12.88
N THR A 63 -1.01 -20.66 12.47
CA THR A 63 0.31 -20.24 13.00
C THR A 63 0.20 -19.12 14.02
N ASN A 64 -0.96 -18.48 14.16
CA ASN A 64 -1.18 -17.24 14.90
C ASN A 64 -0.34 -16.05 14.40
N LEU A 65 0.15 -16.11 13.17
CA LEU A 65 0.89 -15.01 12.56
C LEU A 65 -0.06 -13.83 12.32
N LEU A 66 0.29 -12.68 12.89
CA LEU A 66 -0.42 -11.42 12.65
C LEU A 66 0.00 -10.81 11.33
N ILE A 67 -0.97 -10.30 10.57
CA ILE A 67 -0.75 -9.78 9.22
C ILE A 67 -1.48 -8.46 9.05
N ASP A 68 -0.75 -7.40 8.74
CA ASP A 68 -1.34 -6.12 8.38
C ASP A 68 -1.56 -6.07 6.86
N LEU A 69 -2.75 -5.61 6.44
CA LEU A 69 -3.13 -5.55 5.03
C LEU A 69 -3.00 -4.13 4.49
N LYS A 70 -2.08 -3.93 3.59
CA LYS A 70 -1.92 -2.69 2.82
C LYS A 70 -2.49 -2.88 1.43
N THR A 71 -3.51 -2.11 1.08
CA THR A 71 -4.11 -2.16 -0.26
C THR A 71 -3.59 -1.01 -1.11
N ALA A 72 -3.20 -1.30 -2.34
CA ALA A 72 -2.66 -0.34 -3.29
C ALA A 72 -3.38 -0.46 -4.65
N ASN A 73 -4.16 0.57 -5.00
CA ASN A 73 -4.95 0.61 -6.23
C ASN A 73 -4.43 1.65 -7.23
N THR A 74 -3.48 2.47 -6.81
CA THR A 74 -2.88 3.52 -7.65
C THR A 74 -1.37 3.42 -7.52
N PRO A 75 -0.64 3.25 -8.64
CA PRO A 75 0.81 3.26 -8.65
C PRO A 75 1.38 4.57 -8.11
N PHE A 76 2.55 4.52 -7.54
CA PHE A 76 3.28 5.73 -7.17
C PHE A 76 4.01 6.27 -8.42
N PHE A 77 3.27 6.90 -9.34
CA PHE A 77 3.72 7.32 -10.66
C PHE A 77 5.02 8.14 -10.68
N THR A 78 5.30 8.87 -9.60
CA THR A 78 6.53 9.67 -9.52
C THR A 78 7.70 8.95 -8.84
N ALA A 79 7.56 7.67 -8.50
CA ALA A 79 8.57 6.90 -7.77
C ALA A 79 9.90 6.80 -8.53
N GLU A 80 9.87 6.57 -9.85
CA GLU A 80 11.10 6.47 -10.63
C GLU A 80 11.86 7.80 -10.69
N ARG A 81 11.16 8.89 -10.95
CA ARG A 81 11.77 10.23 -10.97
C ARG A 81 12.37 10.62 -9.62
N ASN A 82 11.69 10.29 -8.52
CA ASN A 82 12.08 10.74 -7.20
C ASN A 82 13.08 9.79 -6.51
N TYR A 83 13.01 8.50 -6.82
CA TYR A 83 13.70 7.45 -6.04
C TYR A 83 14.35 6.37 -6.91
N GLY A 84 14.22 6.42 -8.24
CA GLY A 84 14.75 5.39 -9.13
C GLY A 84 14.00 4.04 -9.06
N ILE A 85 12.81 4.02 -8.45
CA ILE A 85 11.97 2.82 -8.32
C ILE A 85 10.88 2.87 -9.38
N SER A 86 10.76 1.82 -10.20
CA SER A 86 9.71 1.74 -11.22
C SER A 86 8.32 1.91 -10.60
N PRO A 87 7.46 2.80 -11.12
CA PRO A 87 6.08 2.98 -10.63
C PRO A 87 5.27 1.70 -10.64
N GLN A 88 5.56 0.80 -11.57
CA GLN A 88 4.94 -0.53 -11.67
C GLN A 88 5.03 -1.33 -10.38
N PHE A 89 6.13 -1.18 -9.63
CA PHE A 89 6.47 -2.00 -8.47
C PHE A 89 6.61 -1.21 -7.17
N ALA A 90 6.38 0.10 -7.22
CA ALA A 90 6.51 0.97 -6.07
C ALA A 90 5.25 0.95 -5.19
N VAL A 91 5.41 0.56 -3.94
CA VAL A 91 4.37 0.66 -2.91
C VAL A 91 4.87 1.50 -1.73
N THR A 92 3.96 2.00 -0.91
CA THR A 92 4.32 2.83 0.25
C THR A 92 3.87 2.22 1.56
N LEU A 93 4.68 2.39 2.59
CA LEU A 93 4.38 1.99 3.96
C LEU A 93 4.59 3.19 4.89
N ASN A 94 3.56 3.58 5.62
CA ASN A 94 3.62 4.75 6.51
C ASN A 94 4.67 4.56 7.60
N GLU A 95 5.48 5.58 7.81
CA GLU A 95 6.54 5.58 8.82
C GLU A 95 5.97 5.37 10.23
N ILE A 96 4.85 6.04 10.55
CA ILE A 96 4.17 5.90 11.83
C ILE A 96 3.64 4.47 12.07
N ASP A 97 3.22 3.77 11.01
CA ASP A 97 2.80 2.37 11.11
C ASP A 97 4.00 1.48 11.44
N VAL A 98 5.14 1.68 10.77
CA VAL A 98 6.37 0.91 11.05
C VAL A 98 6.80 1.06 12.50
N ARG A 99 6.84 2.28 13.05
CA ARG A 99 7.16 2.49 14.47
C ARG A 99 6.19 1.76 15.39
N ARG A 100 4.89 1.90 15.15
CA ARG A 100 3.85 1.22 15.94
C ARG A 100 4.01 -0.29 15.88
N TYR A 101 4.30 -0.86 14.71
CA TYR A 101 4.47 -2.30 14.56
C TYR A 101 5.73 -2.80 15.25
N GLN A 102 6.83 -2.06 15.21
CA GLN A 102 8.05 -2.42 15.93
C GLN A 102 7.82 -2.46 17.44
N GLU A 103 7.01 -1.54 17.97
CA GLU A 103 6.73 -1.43 19.39
C GLU A 103 5.78 -2.54 19.88
N TYR A 104 4.70 -2.81 19.14
CA TYR A 104 3.60 -3.66 19.64
C TYR A 104 3.51 -5.02 18.94
N TYR A 105 4.05 -5.18 17.73
CA TYR A 105 3.86 -6.37 16.90
C TYR A 105 5.15 -6.81 16.17
N PRO A 106 6.29 -6.97 16.85
CA PRO A 106 7.61 -7.14 16.19
C PRO A 106 7.72 -8.38 15.30
N GLY A 107 6.87 -9.40 15.52
CA GLY A 107 6.87 -10.65 14.74
C GLY A 107 5.87 -10.70 13.59
N MET A 108 5.21 -9.60 13.26
CA MET A 108 4.18 -9.58 12.24
C MET A 108 4.72 -9.60 10.80
N THR A 109 3.83 -9.86 9.87
CA THR A 109 4.05 -9.77 8.42
C THR A 109 3.14 -8.69 7.83
N ILE A 110 3.57 -8.07 6.73
CA ILE A 110 2.78 -7.09 5.99
C ILE A 110 2.44 -7.71 4.64
N TYR A 111 1.15 -7.69 4.29
CA TYR A 111 0.68 -8.05 2.97
C TYR A 111 0.35 -6.80 2.18
N PHE A 112 0.88 -6.69 0.97
CA PHE A 112 0.51 -5.69 -0.02
C PHE A 112 -0.42 -6.33 -1.04
N TRP A 113 -1.69 -5.99 -0.98
CA TRP A 113 -2.67 -6.34 -2.01
C TRP A 113 -2.70 -5.24 -3.05
N VAL A 114 -2.06 -5.53 -4.17
CA VAL A 114 -1.95 -4.62 -5.30
C VAL A 114 -3.02 -4.95 -6.34
N ASP A 115 -3.71 -3.90 -6.79
CA ASP A 115 -4.65 -3.95 -7.91
C ASP A 115 -4.63 -2.58 -8.60
N TRP A 116 -3.81 -2.43 -9.65
CA TRP A 116 -3.67 -1.16 -10.35
C TRP A 116 -4.91 -0.84 -11.17
N ILE A 117 -5.88 -0.15 -10.54
CA ILE A 117 -7.06 0.42 -11.22
C ILE A 117 -6.64 1.61 -12.07
N ALA A 118 -5.75 2.47 -11.55
CA ALA A 118 -5.14 3.57 -12.29
C ALA A 118 -3.86 3.07 -12.98
N VAL A 119 -3.77 3.21 -14.30
CA VAL A 119 -2.61 2.76 -15.08
C VAL A 119 -1.89 3.89 -15.80
N LYS A 120 -2.45 5.10 -15.80
CA LYS A 120 -1.86 6.25 -16.48
C LYS A 120 -2.01 7.52 -15.65
N TYR A 121 -0.94 8.29 -15.63
CA TYR A 121 -0.86 9.61 -15.02
C TYR A 121 -0.42 10.63 -16.07
N VAL A 122 -1.09 11.78 -16.13
CA VAL A 122 -0.73 12.90 -16.99
C VAL A 122 -0.24 14.08 -16.12
N SER A 123 0.99 14.49 -16.30
CA SER A 123 1.55 15.63 -15.57
C SER A 123 0.93 16.95 -16.05
N PRO A 124 0.42 17.80 -15.16
CA PRO A 124 -0.02 19.15 -15.53
C PRO A 124 1.13 20.09 -15.89
N ASN A 125 2.36 19.68 -15.61
CA ASN A 125 3.54 20.53 -15.80
C ASN A 125 4.17 20.26 -17.18
N GLN A 126 4.02 21.22 -18.11
CA GLN A 126 4.52 21.16 -19.49
C GLN A 126 6.06 21.17 -19.61
N ARG A 127 6.81 21.32 -18.50
CA ARG A 127 8.27 21.33 -18.52
C ARG A 127 8.94 19.97 -18.72
N TYR A 128 8.15 18.89 -18.69
CA TYR A 128 8.65 17.52 -18.87
C TYR A 128 8.40 17.06 -20.31
N THR A 129 9.40 16.46 -20.93
CA THR A 129 9.37 15.95 -22.31
C THR A 129 8.40 14.80 -22.50
N SER A 130 8.02 14.09 -21.45
CA SER A 130 6.92 13.11 -21.43
C SER A 130 5.87 13.58 -20.44
N ASN A 131 4.70 13.98 -20.93
CA ASN A 131 3.59 14.42 -20.08
C ASN A 131 2.82 13.26 -19.46
N SER A 132 3.08 12.02 -19.83
CA SER A 132 2.39 10.84 -19.28
C SER A 132 3.37 9.80 -18.76
N ILE A 133 2.96 9.14 -17.69
CA ILE A 133 3.61 7.95 -17.13
C ILE A 133 2.55 6.85 -17.16
N GLU A 134 2.90 5.72 -17.73
CA GLU A 134 2.00 4.58 -17.86
C GLU A 134 2.63 3.35 -17.19
N VAL A 135 1.80 2.49 -16.63
CA VAL A 135 2.16 1.19 -16.07
C VAL A 135 1.24 0.12 -16.66
N GLU A 136 1.70 -1.11 -16.66
CA GLU A 136 0.85 -2.23 -17.02
C GLU A 136 -0.14 -2.56 -15.89
N PRO A 137 -1.35 -3.03 -16.20
CA PRO A 137 -2.25 -3.59 -15.20
C PRO A 137 -1.55 -4.68 -14.39
N MET A 138 -1.63 -4.60 -13.08
CA MET A 138 -1.00 -5.58 -12.20
C MET A 138 -1.90 -5.88 -11.02
N GLN A 139 -2.09 -7.18 -10.77
CA GLN A 139 -2.79 -7.69 -9.59
C GLN A 139 -1.93 -8.72 -8.88
N GLY A 140 -2.04 -8.77 -7.56
CA GLY A 140 -1.35 -9.77 -6.75
C GLY A 140 -1.26 -9.42 -5.29
N VAL A 141 -0.71 -10.36 -4.53
CA VAL A 141 -0.41 -10.21 -3.11
C VAL A 141 1.06 -10.47 -2.88
N TRP A 142 1.73 -9.52 -2.27
CA TRP A 142 3.14 -9.63 -1.85
C TRP A 142 3.22 -9.59 -0.34
N SER A 143 4.12 -10.42 0.22
CA SER A 143 4.40 -10.45 1.65
C SER A 143 5.83 -10.02 1.95
N ILE A 144 6.00 -9.38 3.10
CA ILE A 144 7.31 -9.08 3.69
C ILE A 144 7.16 -9.09 5.22
N SER A 145 8.14 -9.67 5.94
CA SER A 145 8.14 -9.57 7.40
C SER A 145 8.50 -8.15 7.85
N LEU A 146 7.96 -7.72 8.99
CA LEU A 146 8.34 -6.43 9.58
C LEU A 146 9.84 -6.35 9.82
N GLN A 147 10.47 -7.46 10.26
CA GLN A 147 11.92 -7.51 10.49
C GLN A 147 12.71 -7.20 9.22
N GLN A 148 12.29 -7.71 8.06
CA GLN A 148 12.94 -7.41 6.78
C GLN A 148 12.77 -5.94 6.40
N VAL A 149 11.58 -5.35 6.60
CA VAL A 149 11.36 -3.92 6.38
C VAL A 149 12.30 -3.08 7.26
N VAL A 150 12.39 -3.41 8.54
CA VAL A 150 13.27 -2.71 9.49
C VAL A 150 14.74 -2.82 9.07
N THR A 151 15.17 -4.01 8.63
CA THR A 151 16.53 -4.22 8.11
C THR A 151 16.81 -3.35 6.89
N MET A 152 15.87 -3.29 5.92
CA MET A 152 16.00 -2.43 4.73
C MET A 152 16.09 -0.95 5.11
N ILE A 153 15.32 -0.50 6.12
CA ILE A 153 15.40 0.87 6.63
C ILE A 153 16.77 1.16 7.26
N GLN A 154 17.27 0.25 8.10
CA GLN A 154 18.57 0.39 8.77
C GLN A 154 19.74 0.41 7.79
N ASN A 155 19.61 -0.32 6.68
CA ASN A 155 20.60 -0.35 5.60
C ASN A 155 20.45 0.81 4.59
N GLU A 156 19.51 1.74 4.81
CA GLU A 156 19.21 2.85 3.90
C GLU A 156 18.80 2.39 2.48
N GLU A 157 18.22 1.17 2.35
CA GLU A 157 17.79 0.59 1.08
C GLU A 157 16.42 1.13 0.63
N VAL A 158 15.66 1.77 1.53
CA VAL A 158 14.32 2.29 1.24
C VAL A 158 14.25 3.80 1.52
N PRO A 159 13.93 4.62 0.52
CA PRO A 159 13.81 6.05 0.69
C PRO A 159 12.55 6.44 1.47
N LEU A 160 12.65 7.53 2.23
CA LEU A 160 11.53 8.16 2.92
C LEU A 160 10.92 9.25 2.05
N HIS A 161 9.62 9.15 1.79
CA HIS A 161 8.83 10.14 1.06
C HIS A 161 8.04 11.02 2.01
N GLY A 162 8.29 12.33 1.98
CA GLY A 162 7.52 13.33 2.71
C GLY A 162 6.39 13.92 1.85
N TYR A 163 5.17 13.95 2.40
CA TYR A 163 4.00 14.53 1.72
C TYR A 163 3.88 16.01 2.05
N ILE A 164 4.38 16.88 1.16
CA ILE A 164 4.43 18.34 1.36
C ILE A 164 3.06 18.95 1.70
N ASN A 165 1.99 18.44 1.11
CA ASN A 165 0.62 18.95 1.30
C ASN A 165 -0.08 18.41 2.56
N ARG A 166 0.58 17.55 3.36
CA ARG A 166 0.01 16.90 4.54
C ARG A 166 0.63 17.35 5.86
N GLN A 167 1.55 18.32 5.83
CA GLN A 167 2.26 18.79 7.04
C GLN A 167 1.35 19.39 8.13
N ASN A 168 0.11 19.77 7.78
CA ASN A 168 -0.90 20.28 8.71
C ASN A 168 -2.22 19.51 8.60
N ASP A 169 -2.21 18.27 8.11
CA ASP A 169 -3.42 17.49 7.90
C ASP A 169 -3.96 16.94 9.24
N GLN A 170 -5.05 17.52 9.72
CA GLN A 170 -5.76 17.06 10.91
C GLN A 170 -6.56 15.75 10.69
N ARG A 171 -6.58 15.22 9.48
CA ARG A 171 -7.34 14.01 9.10
C ARG A 171 -6.58 12.71 9.41
N GLY A 172 -5.39 12.78 10.02
CA GLY A 172 -4.59 11.61 10.39
C GLY A 172 -3.97 10.87 9.19
N ASN A 173 -3.80 11.54 8.05
CA ASN A 173 -3.04 10.99 6.95
C ASN A 173 -1.54 10.95 7.29
N ALA A 174 -0.84 9.93 6.79
CA ALA A 174 0.60 9.83 6.97
C ALA A 174 1.32 11.05 6.41
N GLN A 175 2.25 11.60 7.18
CA GLN A 175 3.12 12.69 6.76
C GLN A 175 4.31 12.17 5.97
N GLU A 176 4.78 10.98 6.30
CA GLU A 176 5.92 10.31 5.70
C GLU A 176 5.64 8.84 5.46
N SER A 177 6.21 8.30 4.39
CA SER A 177 6.11 6.86 4.05
C SER A 177 7.41 6.37 3.45
N TYR A 178 7.82 5.16 3.80
CA TYR A 178 8.86 4.45 3.09
C TYR A 178 8.35 4.01 1.73
N VAL A 179 9.19 4.15 0.70
CA VAL A 179 8.90 3.68 -0.66
C VAL A 179 9.62 2.36 -0.88
N LEU A 180 8.85 1.31 -1.12
CA LEU A 180 9.33 -0.05 -1.24
C LEU A 180 9.22 -0.53 -2.69
N ASP A 181 10.18 -1.31 -3.15
CA ASP A 181 10.17 -1.97 -4.46
C ASP A 181 9.74 -3.43 -4.28
N LEU A 182 8.59 -3.80 -4.82
CA LEU A 182 8.06 -5.17 -4.76
C LEU A 182 8.97 -6.23 -5.41
N ARG A 183 9.98 -5.81 -6.20
CA ARG A 183 11.00 -6.69 -6.80
C ARG A 183 12.16 -7.00 -5.85
N HIS A 184 12.24 -6.29 -4.73
CA HIS A 184 13.31 -6.54 -3.76
C HIS A 184 13.25 -7.99 -3.26
N PRO A 185 14.40 -8.70 -3.11
CA PRO A 185 14.44 -10.12 -2.72
C PRO A 185 13.76 -10.46 -1.39
N SER A 186 13.57 -9.49 -0.52
CA SER A 186 12.83 -9.65 0.74
C SER A 186 11.33 -9.82 0.55
N PHE A 187 10.79 -9.47 -0.61
CA PHE A 187 9.38 -9.70 -0.92
C PHE A 187 9.15 -11.09 -1.49
N GLN A 188 8.07 -11.71 -1.05
CA GLN A 188 7.55 -12.93 -1.64
C GLN A 188 6.21 -12.64 -2.29
N ARG A 189 6.07 -12.89 -3.59
CA ARG A 189 4.75 -12.88 -4.24
C ARG A 189 4.00 -14.15 -3.87
N LEU A 190 2.82 -13.98 -3.30
CA LEU A 190 1.95 -15.09 -2.83
C LEU A 190 0.91 -15.49 -3.88
N VAL A 191 0.45 -14.48 -4.66
CA VAL A 191 -0.58 -14.62 -5.71
C VAL A 191 -0.22 -13.78 -6.92
#